data_3c419053ea5fdab6b939777f8effd25c
#
_entry.id   3c419053ea5fdab6b939777f8effd25c
#
_cell.length_a   1.000
_cell.length_b   1.000
_cell.length_c   1.000
_cell.angle_alpha   90.00
_cell.angle_beta   90.00
_cell.angle_gamma   90.00
#
_symmetry.space_group_name_H-M   'P 1'
#
loop_
_entity.id
_entity.type
_entity.pdbx_description
1 polymer ?
#
loop_
_entity_poly.entity_id
_entity_poly.type
_entity_poly.pdbx_seq_one_letter_code
_entity_poly.pdbx_strand_id
1 'polypeptide(L)'
;NPGDRIPLNWVLRGSTHYTVFAADDTATGFAVPEKRTTFNVRSGLRFGGIEPTLFPALAMELSVWYEGQFRMNSGDYGYAADPYRTEPQSHLFWARAALSYTLPKSQQNFSVKMLAGTSVNADRFSAYRIGGSLPLTSEFPLSLPGYFYQELSTRQYVLFSASYLLPLDPAKQWNLNVDAATAVVDYLPGAGQPGDSLTGVGGGILYRAKSDRWKVIVDYGYGVNAIRDGRRGANTIGVLLQIDLDKIGSGRFHPLEPGLWRGWNALFGH
;
A
#
# COMPACT_ATOMS: atom_id res chain seq x y z
N ASN A 1 -4.69 17.84 21.87
CA ASN A 1 -5.07 18.04 23.28
C ASN A 1 -4.41 16.97 24.12
N PRO A 2 -3.68 17.32 25.21
CA PRO A 2 -3.01 16.32 26.05
C PRO A 2 -3.97 15.44 26.85
N GLY A 3 -5.26 15.50 26.62
CA GLY A 3 -6.28 14.72 27.29
C GLY A 3 -7.02 13.72 26.42
N ASP A 4 -6.74 13.69 25.11
CA ASP A 4 -7.43 12.76 24.23
C ASP A 4 -6.88 11.35 24.46
N ARG A 5 -7.74 10.48 24.96
CA ARG A 5 -7.42 9.06 25.16
C ARG A 5 -7.12 8.47 23.79
N ILE A 6 -6.01 7.74 23.66
CA ILE A 6 -5.70 6.97 22.46
C ILE A 6 -6.82 5.95 22.26
N PRO A 7 -7.62 6.04 21.20
CA PRO A 7 -8.81 5.20 21.07
C PRO A 7 -8.44 3.76 20.77
N LEU A 8 -9.08 2.84 21.47
CA LEU A 8 -9.11 1.43 21.08
C LEU A 8 -10.37 1.21 20.23
N ASN A 9 -10.18 0.79 19.00
CA ASN A 9 -11.26 0.53 18.07
C ASN A 9 -11.29 -0.95 17.69
N TRP A 10 -12.47 -1.53 17.70
CA TRP A 10 -12.75 -2.77 17.01
C TRP A 10 -13.41 -2.45 15.68
N VAL A 11 -12.87 -3.03 14.60
CA VAL A 11 -13.35 -2.82 13.24
C VAL A 11 -13.86 -4.15 12.71
N LEU A 12 -15.07 -4.15 12.15
CA LEU A 12 -15.63 -5.26 11.41
C LEU A 12 -16.11 -4.75 10.05
N ARG A 13 -15.65 -5.39 8.97
CA ARG A 13 -16.04 -5.06 7.59
C ARG A 13 -16.40 -6.32 6.84
N GLY A 14 -17.47 -6.26 6.06
CA GLY A 14 -17.85 -7.27 5.07
C GLY A 14 -17.80 -6.64 3.68
N SER A 15 -17.33 -7.39 2.68
CA SER A 15 -17.40 -6.98 1.29
C SER A 15 -17.60 -8.16 0.37
N THR A 16 -18.20 -7.90 -0.79
CA THR A 16 -18.41 -8.90 -1.83
C THR A 16 -17.82 -8.39 -3.12
N HIS A 17 -17.02 -9.22 -3.78
CA HIS A 17 -16.38 -8.91 -5.06
C HIS A 17 -16.77 -9.95 -6.10
N TYR A 18 -17.23 -9.50 -7.24
CA TYR A 18 -17.43 -10.35 -8.42
C TYR A 18 -16.30 -10.09 -9.41
N THR A 19 -15.55 -11.14 -9.76
CA THR A 19 -14.40 -11.06 -10.65
C THR A 19 -14.66 -11.87 -11.91
N VAL A 20 -14.42 -11.23 -13.06
CA VAL A 20 -14.46 -11.84 -14.39
C VAL A 20 -13.07 -11.73 -15.00
N PHE A 21 -12.61 -12.81 -15.58
CA PHE A 21 -11.33 -12.87 -16.27
C PHE A 21 -11.58 -12.91 -17.78
N ALA A 22 -10.92 -12.03 -18.54
CA ALA A 22 -10.94 -12.06 -20.01
C ALA A 22 -9.82 -12.98 -20.51
N ALA A 23 -10.12 -13.74 -21.54
CA ALA A 23 -9.18 -14.67 -22.16
C ALA A 23 -8.49 -14.09 -23.41
N ASP A 24 -8.92 -12.91 -23.87
CA ASP A 24 -8.60 -12.37 -25.20
C ASP A 24 -7.10 -12.14 -25.44
N ASP A 25 -6.34 -11.84 -24.37
CA ASP A 25 -4.89 -11.58 -24.42
C ASP A 25 -4.06 -12.65 -23.70
N THR A 26 -4.61 -13.83 -23.46
CA THR A 26 -3.86 -14.89 -22.78
C THR A 26 -2.99 -15.68 -23.75
N ALA A 27 -1.84 -16.15 -23.24
CA ALA A 27 -0.97 -17.03 -24.03
C ALA A 27 -1.69 -18.32 -24.42
N THR A 28 -1.34 -18.87 -25.59
CA THR A 28 -1.93 -20.12 -26.10
C THR A 28 -1.77 -21.26 -25.09
N GLY A 29 -2.87 -21.91 -24.77
CA GLY A 29 -2.91 -23.03 -23.81
C GLY A 29 -3.00 -22.61 -22.33
N PHE A 30 -3.11 -21.31 -22.04
CA PHE A 30 -3.36 -20.82 -20.69
C PHE A 30 -4.87 -20.73 -20.41
N ALA A 31 -5.36 -21.55 -19.50
CA ALA A 31 -6.75 -21.49 -19.04
C ALA A 31 -6.90 -20.36 -18.01
N VAL A 32 -7.79 -19.39 -18.28
CA VAL A 32 -8.09 -18.32 -17.30
C VAL A 32 -8.91 -18.88 -16.15
N PRO A 33 -8.82 -18.28 -14.95
CA PRO A 33 -9.68 -18.68 -13.83
C PRO A 33 -11.15 -18.48 -14.16
N GLU A 34 -12.01 -19.32 -13.60
CA GLU A 34 -13.45 -19.14 -13.70
C GLU A 34 -13.89 -17.84 -13.03
N LYS A 35 -14.95 -17.23 -13.59
CA LYS A 35 -15.63 -16.09 -12.94
C LYS A 35 -16.11 -16.51 -11.55
N ARG A 36 -15.96 -15.62 -10.58
CA ARG A 36 -16.26 -15.96 -9.19
C ARG A 36 -16.76 -14.81 -8.37
N THR A 37 -17.52 -15.14 -7.35
CA THR A 37 -17.88 -14.23 -6.25
C THR A 37 -17.01 -14.56 -5.06
N THR A 38 -16.38 -13.54 -4.46
CA THR A 38 -15.60 -13.66 -3.23
C THR A 38 -16.27 -12.82 -2.14
N PHE A 39 -16.54 -13.45 -0.99
CA PHE A 39 -16.99 -12.78 0.22
C PHE A 39 -15.82 -12.61 1.14
N ASN A 40 -15.55 -11.36 1.54
CA ASN A 40 -14.48 -11.03 2.47
C ASN A 40 -15.09 -10.57 3.80
N VAL A 41 -14.57 -11.12 4.89
CA VAL A 41 -14.88 -10.67 6.25
C VAL A 41 -13.57 -10.28 6.89
N ARG A 42 -13.42 -8.99 7.25
CA ARG A 42 -12.25 -8.46 7.94
C ARG A 42 -12.63 -8.00 9.34
N SER A 43 -11.87 -8.42 10.33
CA SER A 43 -12.01 -7.98 11.72
C SER A 43 -10.64 -7.59 12.28
N GLY A 44 -10.59 -6.55 13.11
CA GLY A 44 -9.33 -6.14 13.72
C GLY A 44 -9.52 -5.26 14.94
N LEU A 45 -8.51 -5.30 15.78
CA LEU A 45 -8.35 -4.40 16.92
C LEU A 45 -7.25 -3.39 16.59
N ARG A 46 -7.54 -2.10 16.76
CA ARG A 46 -6.64 -1.00 16.50
C ARG A 46 -6.56 -0.09 17.72
N PHE A 47 -5.37 0.05 18.25
CA PHE A 47 -5.05 0.97 19.33
C PHE A 47 -4.27 2.16 18.75
N GLY A 48 -4.75 3.37 18.98
CA GLY A 48 -4.21 4.58 18.40
C GLY A 48 -4.59 4.76 16.93
N GLY A 49 -3.78 5.48 16.22
CA GLY A 49 -3.90 5.75 14.81
C GLY A 49 -2.89 6.79 14.36
N ILE A 50 -2.46 6.71 13.10
CA ILE A 50 -1.64 7.75 12.50
C ILE A 50 -2.58 8.84 12.01
N GLU A 51 -2.38 10.06 12.50
CA GLU A 51 -3.09 11.22 11.97
C GLU A 51 -2.85 11.35 10.46
N PRO A 52 -3.87 11.69 9.67
CA PRO A 52 -3.75 11.83 8.22
C PRO A 52 -2.99 13.10 7.82
N THR A 53 -2.00 13.51 8.58
CA THR A 53 -1.14 14.66 8.32
C THR A 53 0.28 14.21 7.97
N LEU A 54 0.98 15.02 7.16
CA LEU A 54 2.39 14.73 6.81
C LEU A 54 3.33 14.86 8.02
N PHE A 55 2.99 15.73 8.96
CA PHE A 55 3.83 16.06 10.10
C PHE A 55 3.03 15.92 11.41
N PRO A 56 2.64 14.70 11.82
CA PRO A 56 1.99 14.49 13.09
C PRO A 56 2.97 14.80 14.23
N ALA A 57 2.52 15.50 15.27
CA ALA A 57 3.36 15.77 16.44
C ALA A 57 3.87 14.47 17.06
N LEU A 58 2.97 13.55 17.29
CA LEU A 58 3.24 12.15 17.65
C LEU A 58 2.05 11.32 17.17
N ALA A 59 2.32 10.30 16.41
CA ALA A 59 1.30 9.32 16.02
C ALA A 59 1.81 7.92 16.31
N MET A 60 0.98 7.11 16.93
CA MET A 60 1.27 5.71 17.24
C MET A 60 0.09 4.85 16.86
N GLU A 61 0.38 3.69 16.30
CA GLU A 61 -0.61 2.66 16.00
C GLU A 61 -0.08 1.28 16.37
N LEU A 62 -0.91 0.51 17.07
CA LEU A 62 -0.75 -0.93 17.23
C LEU A 62 -2.05 -1.58 16.76
N SER A 63 -1.98 -2.51 15.83
CA SER A 63 -3.18 -3.17 15.34
C SER A 63 -2.93 -4.62 14.98
N VAL A 64 -3.97 -5.43 15.13
CA VAL A 64 -4.00 -6.84 14.72
C VAL A 64 -5.27 -7.09 13.91
N TRP A 65 -5.16 -7.88 12.86
CA TRP A 65 -6.19 -8.04 11.86
C TRP A 65 -6.32 -9.48 11.43
N TYR A 66 -7.53 -9.85 11.11
CA TYR A 66 -7.90 -11.08 10.43
C TYR A 66 -8.75 -10.76 9.21
N GLU A 67 -8.52 -11.47 8.11
CA GLU A 67 -9.39 -11.46 6.95
C GLU A 67 -9.64 -12.88 6.46
N GLY A 68 -10.91 -13.27 6.42
CA GLY A 68 -11.38 -14.48 5.77
C GLY A 68 -11.91 -14.15 4.38
N GLN A 69 -11.45 -14.87 3.36
CA GLN A 69 -11.92 -14.78 1.99
C GLN A 69 -12.59 -16.10 1.60
N PHE A 70 -13.84 -16.04 1.20
CA PHE A 70 -14.65 -17.20 0.84
C PHE A 70 -15.11 -17.08 -0.60
N ARG A 71 -14.76 -18.06 -1.43
CA ARG A 71 -15.00 -18.05 -2.88
C ARG A 71 -16.02 -19.11 -3.27
N MET A 72 -17.01 -18.70 -4.07
CA MET A 72 -18.05 -19.64 -4.52
C MET A 72 -17.54 -20.59 -5.59
N ASN A 73 -16.67 -20.11 -6.50
CA ASN A 73 -16.05 -20.96 -7.53
C ASN A 73 -14.55 -21.03 -7.27
N SER A 74 -14.06 -22.22 -7.04
CA SER A 74 -12.64 -22.54 -6.91
C SER A 74 -12.29 -23.59 -7.93
N GLY A 75 -11.08 -23.55 -8.48
CA GLY A 75 -10.65 -24.48 -9.50
C GLY A 75 -9.23 -24.19 -9.95
N ASP A 76 -8.74 -25.07 -10.80
CA ASP A 76 -7.42 -24.96 -11.38
C ASP A 76 -7.47 -24.03 -12.60
N TYR A 77 -6.38 -23.29 -12.83
CA TYR A 77 -6.20 -22.40 -13.98
C TYR A 77 -4.72 -22.38 -14.38
N GLY A 78 -4.41 -21.76 -15.51
CA GLY A 78 -3.04 -21.73 -16.01
C GLY A 78 -2.78 -22.81 -17.06
N TYR A 79 -1.57 -23.28 -17.14
CA TYR A 79 -1.19 -24.34 -18.08
C TYR A 79 -1.53 -25.71 -17.53
N ALA A 80 -2.02 -26.61 -18.39
CA ALA A 80 -2.41 -27.98 -17.99
C ALA A 80 -1.25 -28.78 -17.39
N ALA A 81 0.00 -28.47 -17.78
CA ALA A 81 1.20 -29.13 -17.24
C ALA A 81 1.63 -28.60 -15.86
N ASP A 82 1.26 -27.36 -15.52
CA ASP A 82 1.59 -26.72 -14.23
C ASP A 82 0.42 -25.80 -13.83
N PRO A 83 -0.71 -26.37 -13.37
CA PRO A 83 -1.88 -25.59 -13.04
C PRO A 83 -1.71 -24.86 -11.70
N TYR A 84 -2.21 -23.64 -11.63
CA TYR A 84 -2.42 -22.93 -10.38
C TYR A 84 -3.80 -23.28 -9.82
N ARG A 85 -3.87 -23.39 -8.52
CA ARG A 85 -5.13 -23.64 -7.83
C ARG A 85 -5.70 -22.36 -7.21
N THR A 86 -6.99 -22.16 -7.34
CA THR A 86 -7.73 -21.18 -6.54
C THR A 86 -8.29 -21.88 -5.29
N GLU A 87 -7.89 -21.42 -4.13
CA GLU A 87 -8.39 -21.99 -2.88
C GLU A 87 -9.82 -21.51 -2.61
N PRO A 88 -10.74 -22.39 -2.15
CA PRO A 88 -12.12 -22.01 -1.86
C PRO A 88 -12.22 -21.03 -0.69
N GLN A 89 -11.28 -21.10 0.23
CA GLN A 89 -11.18 -20.19 1.36
C GLN A 89 -9.73 -19.92 1.71
N SER A 90 -9.45 -18.66 2.04
CA SER A 90 -8.13 -18.20 2.48
C SER A 90 -8.27 -17.36 3.73
N HIS A 91 -7.34 -17.53 4.66
CA HIS A 91 -7.33 -16.81 5.92
C HIS A 91 -6.01 -16.05 6.06
N LEU A 92 -6.09 -14.74 6.26
CA LEU A 92 -4.96 -13.85 6.40
C LEU A 92 -4.97 -13.25 7.81
N PHE A 93 -3.82 -13.22 8.44
CA PHE A 93 -3.60 -12.64 9.76
C PHE A 93 -2.42 -11.69 9.68
N TRP A 94 -2.57 -10.44 10.12
CA TRP A 94 -1.45 -9.53 10.17
C TRP A 94 -1.52 -8.61 11.37
N ALA A 95 -0.36 -8.11 11.75
CA ALA A 95 -0.18 -7.11 12.78
C ALA A 95 0.61 -5.93 12.22
N ARG A 96 0.38 -4.75 12.77
CA ARG A 96 1.09 -3.53 12.45
C ARG A 96 1.43 -2.77 13.72
N ALA A 97 2.69 -2.33 13.82
CA ALA A 97 3.14 -1.32 14.75
C ALA A 97 3.69 -0.14 13.94
N ALA A 98 3.29 1.07 14.28
CA ALA A 98 3.77 2.27 13.62
C ALA A 98 3.97 3.40 14.62
N LEU A 99 5.05 4.15 14.46
CA LEU A 99 5.37 5.34 15.23
C LEU A 99 5.84 6.43 14.28
N SER A 100 5.30 7.61 14.43
CA SER A 100 5.74 8.81 13.70
C SER A 100 5.87 9.98 14.67
N TYR A 101 6.97 10.70 14.56
CA TYR A 101 7.27 11.83 15.45
C TYR A 101 7.86 13.00 14.66
N THR A 102 7.30 14.19 14.89
CA THR A 102 7.80 15.43 14.30
C THR A 102 8.52 16.26 15.34
N LEU A 103 9.77 16.60 15.07
CA LEU A 103 10.59 17.46 15.92
C LEU A 103 9.99 18.88 15.97
N PRO A 104 9.65 19.44 17.16
CA PRO A 104 8.91 20.70 17.27
C PRO A 104 9.65 21.90 16.64
N LYS A 105 10.97 21.95 16.75
CA LYS A 105 11.77 23.08 16.26
C LYS A 105 12.06 22.97 14.75
N SER A 106 12.63 21.86 14.32
CA SER A 106 13.05 21.66 12.93
C SER A 106 11.93 21.18 12.01
N GLN A 107 10.81 20.73 12.58
CA GLN A 107 9.67 20.20 11.85
C GLN A 107 10.00 18.97 10.97
N GLN A 108 11.13 18.33 11.23
CA GLN A 108 11.53 17.07 10.61
C GLN A 108 10.67 15.95 11.18
N ASN A 109 10.23 15.03 10.32
CA ASN A 109 9.44 13.89 10.76
C ASN A 109 10.21 12.59 10.59
N PHE A 110 10.18 11.75 11.61
CA PHE A 110 10.69 10.38 11.61
C PHE A 110 9.52 9.43 11.75
N SER A 111 9.52 8.40 10.94
CA SER A 111 8.50 7.36 11.00
C SER A 111 9.14 5.99 10.91
N VAL A 112 8.70 5.08 11.78
CA VAL A 112 9.07 3.67 11.73
C VAL A 112 7.82 2.80 11.72
N LYS A 113 7.86 1.71 10.98
CA LYS A 113 6.75 0.76 10.87
C LYS A 113 7.28 -0.65 10.89
N MET A 114 6.57 -1.52 11.56
CA MET A 114 6.77 -2.96 11.50
C MET A 114 5.44 -3.62 11.15
N LEU A 115 5.45 -4.47 10.16
CA LEU A 115 4.31 -5.26 9.75
C LEU A 115 4.73 -6.73 9.72
N ALA A 116 3.88 -7.60 10.21
CA ALA A 116 4.09 -9.04 10.12
C ALA A 116 2.76 -9.70 9.73
N GLY A 117 2.83 -10.71 8.89
CA GLY A 117 1.63 -11.42 8.45
C GLY A 117 1.90 -12.88 8.14
N THR A 118 0.87 -13.68 8.33
CA THR A 118 0.84 -15.10 7.96
C THR A 118 -0.51 -15.43 7.34
N SER A 119 -0.54 -16.45 6.50
CA SER A 119 -1.76 -16.88 5.84
C SER A 119 -1.91 -18.40 5.83
N VAL A 120 -3.15 -18.84 5.76
CA VAL A 120 -3.53 -20.25 5.59
C VAL A 120 -4.31 -20.34 4.29
N ASN A 121 -3.97 -21.31 3.45
CA ASN A 121 -4.56 -21.53 2.12
C ASN A 121 -4.49 -20.28 1.23
N ALA A 122 -3.40 -19.54 1.30
CA ALA A 122 -3.19 -18.42 0.38
C ALA A 122 -2.88 -18.91 -1.03
N ASP A 123 -3.49 -18.27 -2.00
CA ASP A 123 -3.25 -18.45 -3.42
C ASP A 123 -2.81 -17.12 -4.07
N ARG A 124 -2.61 -17.11 -5.39
CA ARG A 124 -2.18 -15.90 -6.12
C ARG A 124 -3.15 -14.72 -6.01
N PHE A 125 -4.40 -14.93 -5.59
CA PHE A 125 -5.41 -13.88 -5.44
C PHE A 125 -5.51 -13.37 -4.01
N SER A 126 -5.05 -14.13 -3.03
CA SER A 126 -5.09 -13.80 -1.60
C SER A 126 -3.71 -13.58 -0.98
N ALA A 127 -2.62 -13.89 -1.69
CA ALA A 127 -1.27 -13.67 -1.19
C ALA A 127 -1.01 -12.22 -0.80
N TYR A 128 -0.20 -12.00 0.22
CA TYR A 128 0.33 -10.67 0.51
C TYR A 128 1.20 -10.19 -0.64
N ARG A 129 1.01 -8.93 -1.02
CA ARG A 129 1.72 -8.29 -2.13
C ARG A 129 2.70 -7.26 -1.60
N ILE A 130 4.00 -7.56 -1.71
CA ILE A 130 5.09 -6.67 -1.30
C ILE A 130 5.70 -6.04 -2.54
N GLY A 131 6.04 -4.76 -2.48
CA GLY A 131 6.69 -4.08 -3.61
C GLY A 131 6.68 -2.57 -3.46
N GLY A 132 6.87 -1.86 -4.57
CA GLY A 132 6.86 -0.41 -4.63
C GLY A 132 5.56 0.19 -4.09
N SER A 133 5.62 1.39 -3.59
CA SER A 133 4.48 2.02 -2.93
C SER A 133 3.59 2.77 -3.91
N LEU A 134 2.33 2.37 -3.95
CA LEU A 134 1.22 3.25 -4.27
C LEU A 134 0.37 3.40 -3.00
N PRO A 135 0.69 4.37 -2.14
CA PRO A 135 0.16 4.41 -0.76
C PRO A 135 -1.35 4.55 -0.65
N LEU A 136 -2.03 4.90 -1.74
CA LEU A 136 -3.48 5.09 -1.77
C LEU A 136 -4.27 3.84 -2.16
N THR A 137 -3.62 2.80 -2.63
CA THR A 137 -4.31 1.59 -3.13
C THR A 137 -4.56 0.55 -2.05
N SER A 138 -3.94 0.69 -0.89
CA SER A 138 -4.07 -0.24 0.23
C SER A 138 -4.08 0.51 1.57
N GLU A 139 -4.93 0.08 2.47
CA GLU A 139 -4.96 0.55 3.86
C GLU A 139 -3.64 0.19 4.60
N PHE A 140 -3.03 -0.93 4.22
CA PHE A 140 -1.79 -1.44 4.79
C PHE A 140 -0.78 -1.73 3.67
N PRO A 141 -0.15 -0.69 3.08
CA PRO A 141 0.80 -0.89 2.01
C PRO A 141 2.06 -1.60 2.53
N LEU A 142 2.44 -2.68 1.86
CA LEU A 142 3.68 -3.42 2.11
C LEU A 142 4.76 -2.87 1.17
N SER A 143 5.23 -1.66 1.49
CA SER A 143 6.12 -0.89 0.61
C SER A 143 7.57 -1.31 0.77
N LEU A 144 8.22 -1.63 -0.35
CA LEU A 144 9.63 -1.95 -0.44
C LEU A 144 10.25 -1.16 -1.60
N PRO A 145 11.07 -0.13 -1.32
CA PRO A 145 11.67 0.71 -2.36
C PRO A 145 12.51 -0.10 -3.37
N GLY A 146 12.48 0.29 -4.64
CA GLY A 146 13.24 -0.37 -5.70
C GLY A 146 12.59 -1.65 -6.25
N TYR A 147 11.42 -2.01 -5.74
CA TYR A 147 10.59 -3.09 -6.28
C TYR A 147 9.38 -2.51 -7.03
N PHE A 148 8.89 -3.20 -8.04
CA PHE A 148 7.66 -2.79 -8.73
C PHE A 148 6.44 -2.95 -7.82
N TYR A 149 5.38 -2.23 -8.16
CA TYR A 149 4.12 -2.33 -7.44
C TYR A 149 3.62 -3.78 -7.36
N GLN A 150 3.39 -4.27 -6.13
CA GLN A 150 2.89 -5.62 -5.87
C GLN A 150 3.71 -6.76 -6.50
N GLU A 151 5.00 -6.57 -6.68
CA GLU A 151 5.87 -7.49 -7.39
C GLU A 151 5.95 -8.89 -6.76
N LEU A 152 6.02 -8.93 -5.44
CA LEU A 152 6.28 -10.16 -4.70
C LEU A 152 5.00 -10.71 -4.08
N SER A 153 4.76 -12.01 -4.26
CA SER A 153 3.62 -12.73 -3.69
C SER A 153 4.10 -13.63 -2.56
N THR A 154 3.65 -13.33 -1.34
CA THR A 154 4.14 -14.02 -0.14
C THR A 154 2.98 -14.58 0.68
N ARG A 155 3.19 -15.69 1.35
CA ARG A 155 2.26 -16.26 2.32
C ARG A 155 2.56 -15.85 3.75
N GLN A 156 3.83 -15.52 4.04
CA GLN A 156 4.27 -14.99 5.32
C GLN A 156 5.30 -13.89 5.09
N TYR A 157 5.33 -12.92 5.99
CA TYR A 157 6.32 -11.86 5.94
C TYR A 157 6.52 -11.19 7.29
N VAL A 158 7.70 -10.61 7.46
CA VAL A 158 8.00 -9.57 8.43
C VAL A 158 8.65 -8.43 7.66
N LEU A 159 8.06 -7.24 7.71
CA LEU A 159 8.52 -6.03 7.03
C LEU A 159 8.79 -4.95 8.06
N PHE A 160 9.99 -4.41 8.05
CA PHE A 160 10.37 -3.21 8.81
C PHE A 160 10.67 -2.08 7.84
N SER A 161 10.17 -0.89 8.12
CA SER A 161 10.46 0.31 7.32
C SER A 161 10.70 1.52 8.21
N ALA A 162 11.59 2.38 7.75
CA ALA A 162 11.88 3.67 8.36
C ALA A 162 11.83 4.75 7.28
N SER A 163 11.30 5.92 7.61
CA SER A 163 11.28 7.06 6.73
C SER A 163 11.61 8.34 7.49
N TYR A 164 12.23 9.26 6.77
CA TYR A 164 12.61 10.58 7.24
C TYR A 164 12.12 11.62 6.25
N LEU A 165 11.35 12.60 6.74
CA LEU A 165 10.83 13.68 5.93
C LEU A 165 11.41 15.01 6.42
N LEU A 166 12.12 15.70 5.52
CA LEU A 166 12.79 16.97 5.77
C LEU A 166 12.07 18.08 4.99
N PRO A 167 11.44 19.06 5.68
CA PRO A 167 10.95 20.26 5.03
C PRO A 167 12.10 21.10 4.48
N LEU A 168 12.03 21.48 3.21
CA LEU A 168 13.04 22.28 2.53
C LEU A 168 12.72 23.78 2.57
N ASP A 169 11.45 24.13 2.90
CA ASP A 169 10.99 25.50 3.03
C ASP A 169 10.13 25.69 4.29
N PRO A 170 10.05 26.92 4.84
CA PRO A 170 9.26 27.21 6.03
C PRO A 170 7.74 26.92 5.86
N ALA A 171 7.23 27.02 4.64
CA ALA A 171 5.83 26.72 4.32
C ALA A 171 5.57 25.21 4.18
N LYS A 172 6.59 24.37 4.25
CA LYS A 172 6.53 22.91 4.11
C LYS A 172 5.87 22.47 2.79
N GLN A 173 6.06 23.27 1.75
CA GLN A 173 5.59 22.95 0.41
C GLN A 173 6.50 21.93 -0.25
N TRP A 174 7.79 22.15 -0.13
CA TRP A 174 8.82 21.24 -0.62
C TRP A 174 9.40 20.42 0.51
N ASN A 175 9.41 19.11 0.33
CA ASN A 175 9.92 18.19 1.34
C ASN A 175 10.79 17.14 0.65
N LEU A 176 11.92 16.81 1.27
CA LEU A 176 12.75 15.68 0.90
C LEU A 176 12.31 14.49 1.75
N ASN A 177 11.97 13.38 1.10
CA ASN A 177 11.73 12.10 1.75
C ASN A 177 12.92 11.16 1.53
N VAL A 178 13.31 10.44 2.56
CA VAL A 178 14.28 9.33 2.49
C VAL A 178 13.64 8.15 3.21
N ASP A 179 13.67 6.99 2.61
CA ASP A 179 13.07 5.78 3.15
C ASP A 179 13.95 4.55 2.94
N ALA A 180 13.83 3.61 3.85
CA ALA A 180 14.46 2.31 3.78
C ALA A 180 13.50 1.26 4.31
N ALA A 181 13.52 0.09 3.71
CA ALA A 181 12.73 -1.04 4.19
C ALA A 181 13.51 -2.35 4.01
N THR A 182 13.25 -3.27 4.93
CA THR A 182 13.73 -4.65 4.84
C THR A 182 12.60 -5.60 5.15
N ALA A 183 12.55 -6.72 4.44
CA ALA A 183 11.57 -7.76 4.65
C ALA A 183 12.23 -9.14 4.68
N VAL A 184 11.70 -10.01 5.53
CA VAL A 184 11.93 -11.45 5.44
C VAL A 184 10.61 -12.07 5.03
N VAL A 185 10.64 -12.92 4.01
CA VAL A 185 9.43 -13.42 3.36
C VAL A 185 9.47 -14.93 3.17
N ASP A 186 8.29 -15.54 3.21
CA ASP A 186 8.06 -16.89 2.70
C ASP A 186 7.13 -16.76 1.50
N TYR A 187 7.66 -17.09 0.33
CA TYR A 187 6.95 -16.91 -0.92
C TYR A 187 5.79 -17.88 -1.09
N LEU A 188 4.82 -17.45 -1.86
CA LEU A 188 3.84 -18.38 -2.38
C LEU A 188 4.53 -19.40 -3.30
N PRO A 189 4.15 -20.68 -3.26
CA PRO A 189 4.70 -21.70 -4.16
C PRO A 189 4.63 -21.26 -5.64
N GLY A 190 5.73 -21.40 -6.35
CA GLY A 190 5.87 -21.00 -7.75
C GLY A 190 5.94 -19.48 -8.01
N ALA A 191 6.08 -18.65 -6.95
CA ALA A 191 6.21 -17.20 -7.07
C ALA A 191 7.50 -16.65 -6.44
N GLY A 192 8.43 -17.53 -6.04
CA GLY A 192 9.64 -17.14 -5.32
C GLY A 192 10.72 -16.56 -6.21
N GLN A 193 11.52 -15.70 -5.61
CA GLN A 193 12.81 -15.26 -6.10
C GLN A 193 13.93 -15.91 -5.28
N PRO A 194 15.18 -15.97 -5.78
CA PRO A 194 16.30 -16.41 -4.95
C PRO A 194 16.49 -15.51 -3.73
N GLY A 195 16.51 -16.12 -2.55
CA GLY A 195 16.64 -15.43 -1.26
C GLY A 195 15.30 -14.97 -0.67
N ASP A 196 15.23 -15.01 0.64
CA ASP A 196 14.06 -14.68 1.46
C ASP A 196 14.19 -13.33 2.18
N SER A 197 15.39 -12.73 2.16
CA SER A 197 15.68 -11.44 2.75
C SER A 197 15.80 -10.36 1.67
N LEU A 198 14.98 -9.34 1.77
CA LEU A 198 14.82 -8.28 0.78
C LEU A 198 15.09 -6.93 1.43
N THR A 199 15.81 -6.07 0.74
CA THR A 199 16.13 -4.72 1.24
C THR A 199 15.98 -3.71 0.11
N GLY A 200 15.39 -2.57 0.42
CA GLY A 200 15.27 -1.45 -0.48
C GLY A 200 15.53 -0.13 0.24
N VAL A 201 16.12 0.81 -0.48
CA VAL A 201 16.32 2.17 -0.05
C VAL A 201 15.76 3.12 -1.09
N GLY A 202 15.24 4.24 -0.66
CA GLY A 202 14.60 5.18 -1.55
C GLY A 202 14.67 6.60 -1.06
N GLY A 203 14.20 7.49 -1.89
CA GLY A 203 14.04 8.88 -1.53
C GLY A 203 13.40 9.66 -2.68
N GLY A 204 12.84 10.81 -2.34
CA GLY A 204 12.12 11.59 -3.33
C GLY A 204 11.82 13.00 -2.86
N ILE A 205 11.22 13.75 -3.77
CA ILE A 205 10.73 15.10 -3.50
C ILE A 205 9.21 15.05 -3.44
N LEU A 206 8.68 15.59 -2.35
CA LEU A 206 7.26 15.78 -2.16
C LEU A 206 6.95 17.28 -2.24
N TYR A 207 6.13 17.67 -3.19
CA TYR A 207 5.56 19.00 -3.27
C TYR A 207 4.11 18.98 -2.79
N ARG A 208 3.75 19.91 -1.91
CA ARG A 208 2.39 20.14 -1.40
C ARG A 208 1.91 21.53 -1.76
N ALA A 209 0.78 21.62 -2.44
CA ALA A 209 0.18 22.91 -2.78
C ALA A 209 -0.15 23.73 -1.52
N LYS A 210 -0.08 25.06 -1.62
CA LYS A 210 -0.48 25.99 -0.54
C LYS A 210 -1.89 25.75 -0.03
N SER A 211 -2.80 25.38 -0.93
CA SER A 211 -4.18 25.06 -0.62
C SER A 211 -4.35 23.73 0.11
N ASP A 212 -3.30 22.93 0.22
CA ASP A 212 -3.31 21.56 0.75
C ASP A 212 -4.34 20.63 0.05
N ARG A 213 -4.75 21.00 -1.16
CA ARG A 213 -5.74 20.26 -1.98
C ARG A 213 -5.11 19.17 -2.81
N TRP A 214 -3.85 19.31 -3.15
CA TRP A 214 -3.10 18.31 -3.91
C TRP A 214 -1.63 18.28 -3.53
N LYS A 215 -1.02 17.15 -3.77
CA LYS A 215 0.41 16.95 -3.61
C LYS A 215 0.96 16.05 -4.72
N VAL A 216 2.22 16.28 -5.08
CA VAL A 216 2.97 15.45 -6.02
C VAL A 216 4.16 14.86 -5.30
N ILE A 217 4.41 13.60 -5.51
CA ILE A 217 5.59 12.89 -5.03
C ILE A 217 6.32 12.35 -6.24
N VAL A 218 7.60 12.62 -6.33
CA VAL A 218 8.52 11.98 -7.29
C VAL A 218 9.55 11.25 -6.45
N ASP A 219 9.59 9.94 -6.57
CA ASP A 219 10.45 9.08 -5.78
C ASP A 219 11.33 8.20 -6.66
N TYR A 220 12.48 7.87 -6.13
CA TYR A 220 13.43 6.91 -6.66
C TYR A 220 13.67 5.83 -5.60
N GLY A 221 13.71 4.59 -6.03
CA GLY A 221 14.00 3.45 -5.17
C GLY A 221 15.07 2.55 -5.76
N TYR A 222 15.89 1.97 -4.90
CA TYR A 222 16.87 0.96 -5.22
C TYR A 222 16.66 -0.29 -4.37
N GLY A 223 16.26 -1.39 -5.02
CA GLY A 223 16.10 -2.71 -4.40
C GLY A 223 17.42 -3.47 -4.41
N VAL A 224 18.09 -3.55 -3.27
CA VAL A 224 19.42 -4.14 -3.13
C VAL A 224 19.44 -5.62 -3.55
N ASN A 225 18.37 -6.32 -3.20
CA ASN A 225 18.20 -7.76 -3.45
C ASN A 225 17.22 -8.05 -4.58
N ALA A 226 16.62 -7.02 -5.20
CA ALA A 226 15.71 -7.21 -6.32
C ALA A 226 16.44 -7.85 -7.50
N ILE A 227 15.78 -8.81 -8.15
CA ILE A 227 16.35 -9.51 -9.29
C ILE A 227 15.62 -9.07 -10.55
N ARG A 228 16.40 -8.55 -11.52
CA ARG A 228 15.94 -8.15 -12.85
C ARG A 228 16.89 -8.73 -13.89
N ASP A 229 16.34 -9.42 -14.88
CA ASP A 229 17.12 -10.03 -15.98
C ASP A 229 18.30 -10.87 -15.48
N GLY A 230 18.10 -11.61 -14.38
CA GLY A 230 19.14 -12.44 -13.76
C GLY A 230 20.21 -11.65 -12.99
N ARG A 231 20.09 -10.33 -12.86
CA ARG A 231 21.01 -9.47 -12.12
C ARG A 231 20.40 -9.03 -10.80
N ARG A 232 21.26 -8.89 -9.79
CA ARG A 232 20.88 -8.38 -8.48
C ARG A 232 21.00 -6.85 -8.49
N GLY A 233 20.03 -6.18 -7.85
CA GLY A 233 19.91 -4.72 -7.81
C GLY A 233 18.97 -4.20 -8.90
N ALA A 234 17.97 -3.42 -8.51
CA ALA A 234 17.03 -2.83 -9.45
C ALA A 234 16.62 -1.43 -9.03
N ASN A 235 16.37 -0.59 -10.01
CA ASN A 235 15.95 0.79 -9.81
C ASN A 235 14.45 0.92 -10.15
N THR A 236 13.75 1.79 -9.42
CA THR A 236 12.39 2.22 -9.75
C THR A 236 12.29 3.73 -9.64
N ILE A 237 11.46 4.33 -10.48
CA ILE A 237 11.07 5.74 -10.38
C ILE A 237 9.56 5.75 -10.32
N GLY A 238 9.01 6.48 -9.34
CA GLY A 238 7.60 6.66 -9.14
C GLY A 238 7.19 8.13 -9.24
N VAL A 239 6.00 8.37 -9.77
CA VAL A 239 5.35 9.69 -9.72
C VAL A 239 3.94 9.48 -9.23
N LEU A 240 3.56 10.15 -8.13
CA LEU A 240 2.23 10.09 -7.56
C LEU A 240 1.63 11.47 -7.44
N LEU A 241 0.48 11.69 -8.06
CA LEU A 241 -0.38 12.85 -7.83
C LEU A 241 -1.53 12.42 -6.90
N GLN A 242 -1.63 13.05 -5.74
CA GLN A 242 -2.74 12.87 -4.82
C GLN A 242 -3.57 14.14 -4.76
N ILE A 243 -4.89 13.99 -4.90
CA ILE A 243 -5.88 15.06 -4.86
C ILE A 243 -6.86 14.80 -3.72
N ASP A 244 -7.06 15.79 -2.84
CA ASP A 244 -8.01 15.72 -1.73
C ASP A 244 -9.37 16.25 -2.23
N LEU A 245 -10.27 15.34 -2.56
CA LEU A 245 -11.58 15.67 -3.12
C LEU A 245 -12.49 16.36 -2.08
N ASP A 246 -12.34 16.06 -0.79
CA ASP A 246 -13.13 16.69 0.27
C ASP A 246 -12.80 18.16 0.40
N LYS A 247 -11.52 18.53 0.27
CA LYS A 247 -11.09 19.92 0.26
C LYS A 247 -11.46 20.68 -1.03
N ILE A 248 -11.67 19.95 -2.12
CA ILE A 248 -12.19 20.54 -3.37
C ILE A 248 -13.70 20.74 -3.25
N GLY A 249 -14.43 19.77 -2.67
CA GLY A 249 -15.87 19.79 -2.51
C GLY A 249 -16.41 20.79 -1.50
N SER A 250 -15.62 21.18 -0.48
CA SER A 250 -16.01 22.18 0.53
C SER A 250 -16.16 23.60 -0.03
N GLY A 251 -15.75 23.85 -1.25
CA GLY A 251 -16.02 25.08 -2.01
C GLY A 251 -17.16 24.87 -3.00
N ARG A 252 -18.44 24.69 -2.52
CA ARG A 252 -19.67 24.69 -3.34
C ARG A 252 -19.55 23.91 -4.66
N PHE A 253 -19.24 22.63 -4.59
CA PHE A 253 -19.42 21.74 -5.71
C PHE A 253 -20.90 21.34 -5.77
N HIS A 254 -21.69 22.08 -6.54
CA HIS A 254 -23.00 21.60 -6.98
C HIS A 254 -22.77 20.62 -8.14
N PRO A 255 -23.10 19.33 -7.99
CA PRO A 255 -22.83 18.34 -9.04
C PRO A 255 -23.60 18.54 -10.35
N LEU A 256 -24.45 19.56 -10.40
CA LEU A 256 -25.28 19.93 -11.57
C LEU A 256 -24.90 21.26 -12.20
N GLU A 257 -23.87 21.97 -11.75
CA GLU A 257 -23.41 23.17 -12.47
C GLU A 257 -22.35 22.81 -13.51
N PRO A 258 -22.43 23.37 -14.72
CA PRO A 258 -21.46 23.17 -15.80
C PRO A 258 -20.15 23.91 -15.47
N GLY A 259 -19.36 23.35 -14.56
CA GLY A 259 -18.20 24.02 -14.01
C GLY A 259 -17.00 23.11 -13.80
N LEU A 260 -16.83 22.05 -14.61
CA LEU A 260 -15.58 21.25 -14.67
C LEU A 260 -14.34 22.16 -14.79
N TRP A 261 -14.46 23.31 -15.45
CA TRP A 261 -13.41 24.33 -15.58
C TRP A 261 -13.12 25.08 -14.27
N ARG A 262 -14.10 25.28 -13.38
CA ARG A 262 -13.87 25.93 -12.08
C ARG A 262 -13.06 25.01 -11.13
N GLY A 263 -13.30 23.72 -11.20
CA GLY A 263 -12.49 22.73 -10.49
C GLY A 263 -11.03 22.75 -10.95
N TRP A 264 -10.81 22.86 -12.25
CA TRP A 264 -9.48 22.94 -12.82
C TRP A 264 -8.72 24.20 -12.40
N ASN A 265 -9.35 25.36 -12.46
CA ASN A 265 -8.77 26.63 -12.00
C ASN A 265 -8.52 26.64 -10.48
N ALA A 266 -9.35 25.95 -9.68
CA ALA A 266 -9.13 25.81 -8.25
C ALA A 266 -7.95 24.87 -7.92
N LEU A 267 -7.64 23.90 -8.77
CA LEU A 267 -6.50 23.01 -8.62
C LEU A 267 -5.16 23.70 -8.92
N PHE A 268 -5.12 24.54 -9.95
CA PHE A 268 -3.88 25.13 -10.44
C PHE A 268 -3.66 26.60 -10.05
N GLY A 269 -4.59 27.20 -9.30
CA GLY A 269 -4.43 28.50 -8.61
C GLY A 269 -4.08 29.67 -9.53
N HIS A 270 -5.08 30.22 -10.18
CA HIS A 270 -5.03 31.60 -10.69
C HIS A 270 -5.90 32.50 -9.84
#